data_57e3361f5d21604e7832b229a70e4111
#
_entry.id   57e3361f5d21604e7832b229a70e4111
#
_cell.length_a   1.000
_cell.length_b   1.000
_cell.length_c   1.000
_cell.angle_alpha   90.00
_cell.angle_beta   90.00
_cell.angle_gamma   90.00
#
_symmetry.space_group_name_H-M   'P 1'
#
loop_
_entity.id
_entity.type
_entity.pdbx_description
1 polymer ?
#
loop_
_entity_poly.entity_id
_entity_poly.type
_entity_poly.pdbx_seq_one_letter_code
_entity_poly.pdbx_strand_id
1 'polypeptide(L)'
;LENLPDTTEERKAFFDIHCEAESGERFIVEMQKAKVKHFKDRALFYTTFPIREQAQKGEWNFELSAIYFVAVLDFFYDENEEKAKFYRDVKLKDQDCETFYEKLHFKFLQMPAFTKTAKELKD
;
A
#
# COMPACT_ATOMS: atom_id res chain seq x y z
N LEU A 1 -13.25 -12.15 -8.06
CA LEU A 1 -12.59 -12.55 -9.31
C LEU A 1 -13.04 -11.71 -10.48
N GLU A 2 -14.33 -11.44 -10.54
CA GLU A 2 -14.91 -10.60 -11.58
C GLU A 2 -14.45 -9.15 -11.48
N ASN A 3 -13.90 -8.78 -10.32
CA ASN A 3 -13.43 -7.43 -10.05
C ASN A 3 -11.94 -7.23 -10.33
N LEU A 4 -11.28 -8.24 -10.87
CA LEU A 4 -9.88 -8.08 -11.25
C LEU A 4 -9.77 -7.19 -12.49
N PRO A 5 -8.66 -6.46 -12.63
CA PRO A 5 -8.44 -5.66 -13.83
C PRO A 5 -8.60 -6.50 -15.10
N ASP A 6 -9.24 -5.95 -16.10
CA ASP A 6 -9.53 -6.65 -17.35
C ASP A 6 -8.30 -6.90 -18.20
N THR A 7 -7.27 -6.06 -18.06
CA THR A 7 -6.08 -6.17 -18.90
C THR A 7 -4.90 -6.71 -18.12
N THR A 8 -4.04 -7.44 -18.81
CA THR A 8 -2.80 -7.95 -18.23
C THR A 8 -1.89 -6.81 -17.77
N GLU A 9 -1.89 -5.70 -18.49
CA GLU A 9 -1.09 -4.54 -18.14
C GLU A 9 -1.52 -3.92 -16.83
N GLU A 10 -2.83 -3.80 -16.62
CA GLU A 10 -3.35 -3.29 -15.37
C GLU A 10 -3.01 -4.20 -14.20
N ARG A 11 -3.07 -5.51 -14.41
CA ARG A 11 -2.67 -6.48 -13.38
C ARG A 11 -1.21 -6.35 -13.02
N LYS A 12 -0.36 -6.19 -14.03
CA LYS A 12 1.09 -6.02 -13.80
C LYS A 12 1.41 -4.72 -13.07
N ALA A 13 0.56 -3.71 -13.22
CA ALA A 13 0.76 -2.44 -12.54
C ALA A 13 0.47 -2.52 -11.05
N PHE A 14 -0.12 -3.64 -10.56
CA PHE A 14 -0.61 -3.70 -9.19
C PHE A 14 -0.04 -4.78 -8.31
N PHE A 15 0.35 -5.92 -8.84
CA PHE A 15 0.82 -7.01 -7.99
C PHE A 15 2.16 -7.51 -8.45
N ASP A 16 3.21 -6.86 -7.97
CA ASP A 16 4.54 -7.42 -8.16
C ASP A 16 4.73 -8.62 -7.25
N ILE A 17 4.35 -8.47 -5.99
CA ILE A 17 4.47 -9.55 -5.01
C ILE A 17 3.26 -9.53 -4.08
N HIS A 18 2.66 -10.70 -3.88
CA HIS A 18 1.63 -10.89 -2.89
C HIS A 18 2.02 -12.13 -2.07
N CYS A 19 2.25 -11.94 -0.78
CA CYS A 19 2.70 -13.04 0.06
C CYS A 19 2.04 -13.04 1.44
N GLU A 20 2.10 -14.19 2.09
CA GLU A 20 1.56 -14.40 3.41
C GLU A 20 2.68 -14.87 4.32
N ALA A 21 2.84 -14.23 5.48
CA ALA A 21 3.79 -14.65 6.47
C ALA A 21 3.25 -15.86 7.24
N GLU A 22 4.13 -16.62 7.88
CA GLU A 22 3.72 -17.79 8.69
C GLU A 22 2.76 -17.39 9.80
N SER A 23 2.91 -16.21 10.37
CA SER A 23 2.04 -15.67 11.41
C SER A 23 0.69 -15.15 10.89
N GLY A 24 0.48 -15.18 9.57
CA GLY A 24 -0.80 -14.85 8.96
C GLY A 24 -0.89 -13.48 8.31
N GLU A 25 0.07 -12.58 8.55
CA GLU A 25 0.05 -11.25 7.93
C GLU A 25 0.14 -11.37 6.42
N ARG A 26 -0.56 -10.48 5.74
CA ARG A 26 -0.57 -10.40 4.28
C ARG A 26 0.24 -9.20 3.82
N PHE A 27 1.09 -9.40 2.84
CA PHE A 27 1.91 -8.34 2.27
C PHE A 27 1.63 -8.21 0.79
N ILE A 28 1.39 -6.99 0.35
CA ILE A 28 1.35 -6.64 -1.07
C ILE A 28 2.52 -5.69 -1.28
N VAL A 29 3.45 -6.06 -2.15
CA VAL A 29 4.60 -5.23 -2.47
C VAL A 29 4.51 -4.84 -3.93
N GLU A 30 4.53 -3.56 -4.19
CA GLU A 30 4.35 -3.02 -5.53
C GLU A 30 5.47 -2.06 -5.89
N MET A 31 5.93 -2.16 -7.14
CA MET A 31 6.91 -1.25 -7.72
C MET A 31 6.19 -0.45 -8.80
N GLN A 32 6.09 0.87 -8.62
CA GLN A 32 5.38 1.73 -9.55
C GLN A 32 6.30 2.81 -10.09
N LYS A 33 6.62 2.74 -11.39
CA LYS A 33 7.57 3.66 -12.01
C LYS A 33 6.94 4.98 -12.42
N ALA A 34 5.69 4.96 -12.80
CA ALA A 34 5.02 6.15 -13.30
C ALA A 34 3.75 6.41 -12.50
N LYS A 35 3.42 7.69 -12.36
CA LYS A 35 2.22 8.10 -11.66
C LYS A 35 0.99 7.60 -12.42
N VAL A 36 0.11 6.89 -11.73
CA VAL A 36 -1.12 6.37 -12.30
C VAL A 36 -2.30 7.15 -11.77
N LYS A 37 -3.35 7.23 -12.59
CA LYS A 37 -4.57 7.93 -12.22
C LYS A 37 -5.24 7.18 -11.06
N HIS A 38 -5.74 7.94 -10.09
CA HIS A 38 -6.44 7.39 -8.92
C HIS A 38 -5.57 6.42 -8.11
N PHE A 39 -4.30 6.78 -7.92
CA PHE A 39 -3.37 5.92 -7.24
C PHE A 39 -3.83 5.52 -5.83
N LYS A 40 -4.34 6.48 -5.06
CA LYS A 40 -4.80 6.21 -3.69
C LYS A 40 -6.01 5.28 -3.68
N ASP A 41 -6.95 5.49 -4.59
CA ASP A 41 -8.11 4.61 -4.73
C ASP A 41 -7.67 3.19 -5.08
N ARG A 42 -6.73 3.07 -5.98
CA ARG A 42 -6.20 1.78 -6.40
C ARG A 42 -5.51 1.05 -5.26
N ALA A 43 -4.69 1.76 -4.50
CA ALA A 43 -4.00 1.18 -3.34
C ALA A 43 -5.02 0.61 -2.35
N LEU A 44 -6.04 1.40 -2.01
CA LEU A 44 -7.08 0.94 -1.11
C LEU A 44 -7.82 -0.27 -1.67
N PHE A 45 -8.20 -0.20 -2.94
CA PHE A 45 -8.95 -1.27 -3.59
C PHE A 45 -8.22 -2.61 -3.50
N TYR A 46 -6.92 -2.61 -3.75
CA TYR A 46 -6.15 -3.86 -3.77
C TYR A 46 -5.96 -4.47 -2.39
N THR A 47 -6.07 -3.70 -1.32
CA THR A 47 -6.06 -4.28 0.03
C THR A 47 -7.32 -5.07 0.33
N THR A 48 -8.42 -4.83 -0.39
CA THR A 48 -9.67 -5.55 -0.15
C THR A 48 -9.57 -7.04 -0.49
N PHE A 49 -8.69 -7.42 -1.42
CA PHE A 49 -8.53 -8.82 -1.79
C PHE A 49 -8.02 -9.68 -0.63
N PRO A 50 -6.87 -9.37 -0.01
CA PRO A 50 -6.42 -10.16 1.13
C PRO A 50 -7.35 -10.03 2.35
N ILE A 51 -8.10 -8.94 2.48
CA ILE A 51 -9.12 -8.85 3.52
C ILE A 51 -10.20 -9.91 3.29
N ARG A 52 -10.76 -9.96 2.08
CA ARG A 52 -11.82 -10.92 1.77
C ARG A 52 -11.34 -12.36 1.79
N GLU A 53 -10.11 -12.60 1.37
CA GLU A 53 -9.54 -13.93 1.37
C GLU A 53 -9.48 -14.56 2.78
N GLN A 54 -9.47 -13.74 3.81
CA GLN A 54 -9.43 -14.22 5.18
C GLN A 54 -10.80 -14.67 5.71
N ALA A 55 -11.87 -14.36 5.00
CA ALA A 55 -13.22 -14.76 5.40
C ALA A 55 -13.33 -16.29 5.42
N GLN A 56 -13.91 -16.82 6.48
CA GLN A 56 -14.08 -18.26 6.67
C GLN A 56 -15.55 -18.65 6.49
N LYS A 57 -15.77 -19.88 6.06
CA LYS A 57 -17.12 -20.43 5.94
C LYS A 57 -17.64 -20.80 7.33
N GLY A 58 -18.95 -20.65 7.52
CA GLY A 58 -19.59 -20.96 8.77
C GLY A 58 -19.40 -19.85 9.80
N GLU A 59 -19.30 -20.24 11.06
CA GLU A 59 -19.08 -19.25 12.13
C GLU A 59 -17.67 -18.71 12.06
N TRP A 60 -17.56 -17.40 11.98
CA TRP A 60 -16.30 -16.70 11.95
C TRP A 60 -16.39 -15.48 12.84
N ASN A 61 -15.44 -15.30 13.72
CA ASN A 61 -15.43 -14.19 14.65
C ASN A 61 -14.93 -12.87 14.05
N PHE A 62 -14.67 -12.84 12.75
CA PHE A 62 -14.18 -11.66 12.00
C PHE A 62 -12.79 -11.19 12.41
N GLU A 63 -12.02 -12.00 13.10
CA GLU A 63 -10.64 -11.67 13.42
C GLU A 63 -9.80 -11.67 12.15
N LEU A 64 -9.16 -10.54 11.85
CA LEU A 64 -8.31 -10.40 10.67
C LEU A 64 -6.84 -10.39 11.08
N SER A 65 -6.00 -10.96 10.24
CA SER A 65 -4.57 -10.75 10.32
C SER A 65 -4.22 -9.45 9.63
N ALA A 66 -3.12 -8.83 10.03
CA ALA A 66 -2.71 -7.54 9.50
C ALA A 66 -2.39 -7.60 8.01
N ILE A 67 -2.62 -6.49 7.34
CA ILE A 67 -2.35 -6.32 5.91
C ILE A 67 -1.41 -5.14 5.75
N TYR A 68 -0.33 -5.36 5.03
CA TYR A 68 0.68 -4.35 4.72
C TYR A 68 0.73 -4.16 3.22
N PHE A 69 0.37 -2.97 2.78
CA PHE A 69 0.53 -2.57 1.39
C PHE A 69 1.78 -1.70 1.31
N VAL A 70 2.83 -2.23 0.71
CA VAL A 70 4.12 -1.54 0.60
C VAL A 70 4.34 -1.19 -0.86
N ALA A 71 4.46 0.09 -1.17
CA ALA A 71 4.66 0.54 -2.53
C ALA A 71 5.95 1.36 -2.63
N VAL A 72 6.80 0.95 -3.56
CA VAL A 72 8.01 1.70 -3.92
C VAL A 72 7.66 2.53 -5.14
N LEU A 73 7.68 3.85 -4.98
CA LEU A 73 7.19 4.78 -5.97
C LEU A 73 8.34 5.60 -6.57
N ASP A 74 8.37 5.68 -7.88
CA ASP A 74 9.33 6.54 -8.58
C ASP A 74 8.70 7.90 -8.89
N PHE A 75 7.81 8.34 -8.01
CA PHE A 75 7.14 9.63 -8.08
C PHE A 75 6.65 10.02 -6.68
N PHE A 76 6.21 11.27 -6.53
CA PHE A 76 5.53 11.72 -5.32
C PHE A 76 4.02 11.67 -5.53
N TYR A 77 3.29 11.06 -4.58
CA TYR A 77 1.83 11.17 -4.60
C TYR A 77 1.36 12.42 -3.85
N ASP A 78 2.23 13.05 -3.07
CA ASP A 78 1.90 14.29 -2.39
C ASP A 78 1.61 15.39 -3.41
N GLU A 79 0.58 16.20 -3.17
CA GLU A 79 0.25 17.31 -4.04
C GLU A 79 1.31 18.41 -3.98
N ASN A 80 1.87 18.63 -2.81
CA ASN A 80 2.95 19.58 -2.61
C ASN A 80 4.27 18.82 -2.47
N GLU A 81 5.04 18.75 -3.54
CA GLU A 81 6.30 18.02 -3.58
C GLU A 81 7.37 18.59 -2.66
N GLU A 82 7.28 19.88 -2.31
CA GLU A 82 8.22 20.48 -1.37
C GLU A 82 8.09 19.89 0.03
N LYS A 83 6.90 19.41 0.39
CA LYS A 83 6.64 18.80 1.68
C LYS A 83 6.64 17.28 1.61
N ALA A 84 6.95 16.72 0.45
CA ALA A 84 6.96 15.28 0.28
C ALA A 84 8.08 14.64 1.10
N LYS A 85 7.78 13.47 1.66
CA LYS A 85 8.74 12.71 2.46
C LYS A 85 9.08 11.41 1.74
N PHE A 86 10.28 10.94 1.97
CA PHE A 86 10.67 9.63 1.45
C PHE A 86 9.71 8.54 1.88
N TYR A 87 9.38 8.51 3.17
CA TYR A 87 8.55 7.46 3.74
C TYR A 87 7.23 8.02 4.27
N ARG A 88 6.13 7.40 3.84
CA ARG A 88 4.79 7.70 4.36
C ARG A 88 4.21 6.43 4.95
N ASP A 89 3.83 6.48 6.22
CA ASP A 89 3.17 5.40 6.93
C ASP A 89 1.71 5.82 7.16
N VAL A 90 0.79 5.20 6.43
CA VAL A 90 -0.61 5.60 6.43
C VAL A 90 -1.45 4.56 7.16
N LYS A 91 -2.26 5.03 8.09
CA LYS A 91 -3.12 4.19 8.92
C LYS A 91 -4.52 4.79 9.01
N LEU A 92 -5.47 3.99 9.46
CA LEU A 92 -6.82 4.47 9.76
C LEU A 92 -6.80 5.19 11.10
N LYS A 93 -7.20 6.45 11.09
CA LYS A 93 -7.16 7.30 12.28
C LYS A 93 -8.48 8.05 12.45
N ASP A 94 -8.75 8.45 13.69
CA ASP A 94 -9.92 9.25 13.99
C ASP A 94 -9.62 10.76 13.82
N GLN A 95 -10.57 11.63 14.18
CA GLN A 95 -10.43 13.07 13.99
C GLN A 95 -9.34 13.70 14.87
N ASP A 96 -8.90 13.00 15.91
CA ASP A 96 -7.81 13.46 16.77
C ASP A 96 -6.47 12.84 16.39
N CYS A 97 -6.40 12.21 15.22
CA CYS A 97 -5.21 11.53 14.70
C CYS A 97 -4.78 10.34 15.55
N GLU A 98 -5.71 9.79 16.34
CA GLU A 98 -5.46 8.55 17.08
C GLU A 98 -5.77 7.36 16.19
N THR A 99 -4.91 6.36 16.25
CA THR A 99 -5.09 5.18 15.41
C THR A 99 -6.34 4.41 15.81
N PHE A 100 -7.27 4.29 14.87
CA PHE A 100 -8.46 3.49 15.06
C PHE A 100 -8.22 2.01 14.86
N TYR A 101 -7.39 1.67 13.87
CA TYR A 101 -7.21 0.28 13.48
C TYR A 101 -5.76 0.01 13.11
N GLU A 102 -5.15 -0.96 13.80
CA GLU A 102 -3.72 -1.23 13.70
C GLU A 102 -3.35 -2.25 12.63
N LYS A 103 -4.32 -2.93 12.03
CA LYS A 103 -4.03 -4.07 11.15
C LYS A 103 -4.08 -3.76 9.66
N LEU A 104 -4.27 -2.49 9.29
CA LEU A 104 -4.19 -2.08 7.89
C LEU A 104 -3.14 -0.99 7.76
N HIS A 105 -2.11 -1.27 7.00
CA HIS A 105 -0.96 -0.38 6.84
C HIS A 105 -0.67 -0.13 5.37
N PHE A 106 -0.49 1.16 5.04
CA PHE A 106 0.04 1.56 3.73
C PHE A 106 1.39 2.19 3.99
N LYS A 107 2.41 1.64 3.36
CA LYS A 107 3.78 2.15 3.51
C LYS A 107 4.30 2.52 2.13
N PHE A 108 4.51 3.82 1.93
CA PHE A 108 4.94 4.34 0.64
C PHE A 108 6.38 4.85 0.74
N LEU A 109 7.21 4.34 -0.16
CA LEU A 109 8.61 4.75 -0.27
C LEU A 109 8.73 5.57 -1.54
N GLN A 110 8.88 6.88 -1.38
CA GLN A 110 8.94 7.83 -2.50
C GLN A 110 10.39 8.07 -2.88
N MET A 111 10.86 7.31 -3.85
CA MET A 111 12.27 7.26 -4.23
C MET A 111 12.89 8.60 -4.65
N PRO A 112 12.16 9.53 -5.31
CA PRO A 112 12.76 10.82 -5.62
C PRO A 112 13.25 11.59 -4.39
N ALA A 113 12.56 11.48 -3.26
CA ALA A 113 13.01 12.11 -2.01
C ALA A 113 14.26 11.44 -1.48
N PHE A 114 14.36 10.12 -1.58
CA PHE A 114 15.56 9.39 -1.15
C PHE A 114 16.78 9.79 -1.97
N THR A 115 16.64 9.90 -3.28
CA THR A 115 17.75 10.31 -4.17
C THR A 115 18.25 11.70 -3.79
N LYS A 116 17.34 12.62 -3.52
CA LYS A 116 17.67 13.97 -3.11
C LYS A 116 18.47 13.97 -1.79
N THR A 117 18.00 13.20 -0.81
CA THR A 117 18.66 13.10 0.49
C THR A 117 20.07 12.50 0.35
N ALA A 118 20.23 11.49 -0.49
CA ALA A 118 21.52 10.87 -0.73
C ALA A 118 22.51 11.84 -1.34
N LYS A 119 22.06 12.71 -2.25
CA LYS A 119 22.90 13.76 -2.83
C LYS A 119 23.31 14.79 -1.79
N GLU A 120 22.42 15.18 -0.91
CA GLU A 120 22.70 16.13 0.17
C GLU A 120 23.75 15.59 1.12
N LEU A 121 23.72 14.29 1.39
CA LEU A 121 24.69 13.66 2.27
C LEU A 121 26.10 13.57 1.68
N LYS A 122 26.23 13.59 0.35
CA LYS A 122 27.53 13.55 -0.31
C LYS A 122 28.21 14.90 -0.36
N ASP A 123 27.45 15.95 -0.26
CA ASP A 123 27.96 17.34 -0.28
C ASP A 123 28.31 17.82 1.12
#